data_90f88f46cd98f25d61fdd9dbd881e04f
#
_entry.id   90f88f46cd98f25d61fdd9dbd881e04f
#
_cell.length_a   1.000
_cell.length_b   1.000
_cell.length_c   1.000
_cell.angle_alpha   90.00
_cell.angle_beta   90.00
_cell.angle_gamma   90.00
#
_symmetry.space_group_name_H-M   'P 1'
#
loop_
_entity.id
_entity.type
_entity.pdbx_description
1 polymer ?
#
loop_
_entity_poly.entity_id
_entity_poly.type
_entity_poly.pdbx_seq_one_letter_code
_entity_poly.pdbx_strand_id
1 'polypeptide(L)'
;LRLSRTKIQDLIKRKMIFDPQKRDPLTLKTKTNNLEQVIIYFDKQLKKHLTPEDLDVPIVFEDKSLVVFNKPANMIVHPVKSSQSGTLVNFLVYKYRDTLPIIDDRLRPGIIHRLDKDTSGLIVIAKTASCANALIAQFKSREVKKSYLALCIGNPVENLNKIICKQGVTMLEDGSIEVKTYIRRSSINREIMEVSGDQGKLAISRFSVRTIYVLGKYQKL
;
A
#
# COMPACT_ATOMS: atom_id res chain seq x y z
N LEU A 1 23.14 -5.73 -4.57
CA LEU A 1 21.71 -5.93 -4.88
C LEU A 1 20.98 -6.39 -3.61
N ARG A 2 19.98 -5.63 -3.11
CA ARG A 2 19.19 -6.05 -1.94
C ARG A 2 17.88 -6.66 -2.47
N LEU A 3 17.79 -8.00 -2.50
CA LEU A 3 16.59 -8.72 -2.85
C LEU A 3 15.87 -9.21 -1.60
N SER A 4 14.54 -9.16 -1.59
CA SER A 4 13.74 -9.75 -0.50
C SER A 4 13.81 -11.28 -0.57
N ARG A 5 13.65 -11.95 0.59
CA ARG A 5 13.60 -13.43 0.67
C ARG A 5 12.56 -14.03 -0.30
N THR A 6 11.40 -13.42 -0.37
CA THR A 6 10.31 -13.85 -1.28
C THR A 6 10.73 -13.77 -2.74
N LYS A 7 11.46 -12.71 -3.14
CA LYS A 7 11.96 -12.56 -4.51
C LYS A 7 13.02 -13.59 -4.84
N ILE A 8 13.95 -13.84 -3.93
CA ILE A 8 14.96 -14.89 -4.10
C ILE A 8 14.28 -16.25 -4.28
N GLN A 9 13.28 -16.57 -3.46
CA GLN A 9 12.53 -17.82 -3.58
C GLN A 9 11.79 -17.94 -4.93
N ASP A 10 11.20 -16.85 -5.43
CA ASP A 10 10.53 -16.82 -6.72
C ASP A 10 11.53 -17.05 -7.87
N LEU A 11 12.67 -16.36 -7.84
CA LEU A 11 13.73 -16.53 -8.83
C LEU A 11 14.31 -17.96 -8.84
N ILE A 12 14.46 -18.57 -7.66
CA ILE A 12 14.90 -19.97 -7.55
C ILE A 12 13.85 -20.91 -8.17
N LYS A 13 12.57 -20.77 -7.84
CA LYS A 13 11.49 -21.57 -8.43
C LYS A 13 11.42 -21.45 -9.95
N ARG A 14 11.73 -20.28 -10.47
CA ARG A 14 11.80 -20.01 -11.91
C ARG A 14 13.12 -20.42 -12.55
N LYS A 15 14.03 -21.04 -11.81
CA LYS A 15 15.35 -21.45 -12.26
C LYS A 15 16.17 -20.29 -12.85
N MET A 16 16.13 -19.13 -12.19
CA MET A 16 16.81 -17.90 -12.65
C MET A 16 18.06 -17.56 -11.82
N ILE A 17 18.42 -18.39 -10.85
CA ILE A 17 19.65 -18.26 -10.06
C ILE A 17 20.50 -19.50 -10.26
N PHE A 18 21.75 -19.29 -10.65
CA PHE A 18 22.68 -20.36 -10.98
C PHE A 18 23.94 -20.31 -10.12
N ASP A 19 24.50 -21.47 -9.83
CA ASP A 19 25.87 -21.62 -9.40
C ASP A 19 26.79 -21.48 -10.64
N PRO A 20 27.68 -20.47 -10.69
CA PRO A 20 28.56 -20.28 -11.84
C PRO A 20 29.54 -21.42 -12.06
N GLN A 21 29.90 -22.17 -11.02
CA GLN A 21 30.83 -23.29 -11.11
C GLN A 21 30.16 -24.54 -11.66
N LYS A 22 28.93 -24.82 -11.30
CA LYS A 22 28.18 -26.04 -11.70
C LYS A 22 27.31 -25.83 -12.92
N ARG A 23 27.04 -24.58 -13.29
CA ARG A 23 26.09 -24.20 -14.35
C ARG A 23 24.65 -24.71 -14.14
N ASP A 24 24.34 -25.20 -12.96
CA ASP A 24 23.02 -25.71 -12.60
C ASP A 24 22.19 -24.64 -11.88
N PRO A 25 20.85 -24.61 -12.09
CA PRO A 25 19.98 -23.72 -11.36
C PRO A 25 19.92 -24.12 -9.88
N LEU A 26 20.00 -23.14 -9.00
CA LEU A 26 19.84 -23.36 -7.57
C LEU A 26 18.41 -23.80 -7.24
N THR A 27 18.29 -24.59 -6.20
CA THR A 27 17.01 -25.04 -5.64
C THR A 27 16.82 -24.48 -4.23
N LEU A 28 15.58 -24.51 -3.71
CA LEU A 28 15.30 -24.10 -2.34
C LEU A 28 16.01 -24.95 -1.27
N LYS A 29 16.51 -26.12 -1.66
CA LYS A 29 17.28 -27.05 -0.80
C LYS A 29 18.79 -26.84 -0.91
N THR A 30 19.27 -26.00 -1.81
CA THR A 30 20.70 -25.75 -2.01
C THR A 30 21.29 -25.11 -0.76
N LYS A 31 22.32 -25.73 -0.19
CA LYS A 31 23.08 -25.20 0.94
C LYS A 31 23.98 -24.08 0.46
N THR A 32 23.92 -22.91 1.10
CA THR A 32 24.63 -21.69 0.68
C THR A 32 26.06 -21.62 1.20
N ASN A 33 26.46 -22.50 2.13
CA ASN A 33 27.77 -22.45 2.79
C ASN A 33 28.97 -22.60 1.82
N ASN A 34 28.73 -23.15 0.63
CA ASN A 34 29.75 -23.38 -0.39
C ASN A 34 29.57 -22.49 -1.64
N LEU A 35 28.72 -21.47 -1.54
CA LEU A 35 28.45 -20.55 -2.65
C LEU A 35 29.16 -19.23 -2.42
N GLU A 36 30.23 -18.99 -3.15
CA GLU A 36 30.95 -17.69 -3.11
C GLU A 36 30.26 -16.64 -3.99
N GLN A 37 29.68 -17.07 -5.09
CA GLN A 37 29.03 -16.22 -6.07
C GLN A 37 27.79 -16.91 -6.63
N VAL A 38 26.84 -16.13 -7.12
CA VAL A 38 25.67 -16.62 -7.87
C VAL A 38 25.41 -15.71 -9.07
N ILE A 39 24.99 -16.30 -10.17
CA ILE A 39 24.50 -15.58 -11.34
C ILE A 39 23.00 -15.50 -11.23
N ILE A 40 22.44 -14.29 -11.31
CA ILE A 40 21.00 -14.04 -11.29
C ILE A 40 20.58 -13.51 -12.66
N TYR A 41 19.73 -14.27 -13.34
CA TYR A 41 19.07 -13.79 -14.54
C TYR A 41 17.79 -13.05 -14.17
N PHE A 42 17.63 -11.87 -14.70
CA PHE A 42 16.40 -11.11 -14.60
C PHE A 42 15.69 -11.18 -15.95
N ASP A 43 14.43 -11.61 -15.92
CA ASP A 43 13.60 -11.63 -17.11
C ASP A 43 13.34 -10.19 -17.58
N LYS A 44 13.94 -9.80 -18.70
CA LYS A 44 13.67 -8.51 -19.33
C LYS A 44 12.20 -8.35 -19.78
N GLN A 45 11.47 -9.47 -19.91
CA GLN A 45 10.07 -9.45 -20.36
C GLN A 45 9.06 -9.09 -19.27
N LEU A 46 9.47 -8.95 -18.01
CA LEU A 46 8.57 -8.44 -16.93
C LEU A 46 8.39 -6.92 -16.95
N LYS A 47 8.87 -6.20 -17.94
CA LYS A 47 8.24 -4.94 -18.31
C LYS A 47 6.88 -5.28 -18.94
N LYS A 48 5.87 -5.63 -18.14
CA LYS A 48 4.48 -5.33 -18.51
C LYS A 48 4.52 -3.86 -18.87
N HIS A 49 4.36 -3.54 -20.15
CA HIS A 49 4.38 -2.18 -20.61
C HIS A 49 3.23 -1.46 -19.91
N LEU A 50 3.60 -0.68 -18.87
CA LEU A 50 2.66 0.25 -18.29
C LEU A 50 2.35 1.26 -19.39
N THR A 51 1.13 1.26 -19.87
CA THR A 51 0.70 2.23 -20.89
C THR A 51 0.69 3.62 -20.27
N PRO A 52 1.46 4.58 -20.78
CA PRO A 52 1.38 5.95 -20.32
C PRO A 52 0.00 6.54 -20.64
N GLU A 53 -0.62 7.21 -19.68
CA GLU A 53 -1.94 7.83 -19.87
C GLU A 53 -1.93 9.24 -19.29
N ASP A 54 -2.41 10.19 -20.08
CA ASP A 54 -2.63 11.56 -19.62
C ASP A 54 -3.96 11.63 -18.86
N LEU A 55 -3.83 11.63 -17.53
CA LEU A 55 -4.97 11.66 -16.61
C LEU A 55 -4.93 12.94 -15.78
N ASP A 56 -6.09 13.44 -15.40
CA ASP A 56 -6.19 14.62 -14.53
C ASP A 56 -5.94 14.25 -13.07
N VAL A 57 -4.70 14.46 -12.60
CA VAL A 57 -4.31 14.22 -11.20
C VAL A 57 -3.61 15.47 -10.67
N PRO A 58 -4.31 16.32 -9.91
CA PRO A 58 -3.76 17.58 -9.44
C PRO A 58 -2.52 17.42 -8.56
N ILE A 59 -1.49 18.23 -8.84
CA ILE A 59 -0.31 18.35 -7.97
C ILE A 59 -0.62 19.34 -6.86
N VAL A 60 -0.36 18.92 -5.61
CA VAL A 60 -0.48 19.79 -4.44
C VAL A 60 0.87 20.38 -4.04
N PHE A 61 1.93 19.60 -4.21
CA PHE A 61 3.30 20.01 -3.92
C PHE A 61 4.28 19.20 -4.77
N GLU A 62 5.35 19.83 -5.22
CA GLU A 62 6.43 19.16 -5.93
C GLU A 62 7.76 19.84 -5.67
N ASP A 63 8.80 19.04 -5.38
CA ASP A 63 10.19 19.48 -5.33
C ASP A 63 11.12 18.53 -6.11
N LYS A 64 12.43 18.63 -5.88
CA LYS A 64 13.43 17.75 -6.52
C LYS A 64 13.35 16.29 -6.06
N SER A 65 12.81 16.02 -4.86
CA SER A 65 12.88 14.72 -4.18
C SER A 65 11.56 13.97 -4.16
N LEU A 66 10.43 14.68 -4.11
CA LEU A 66 9.10 14.09 -4.03
C LEU A 66 8.04 14.95 -4.74
N VAL A 67 6.89 14.35 -4.97
CA VAL A 67 5.68 15.03 -5.41
C VAL A 67 4.50 14.52 -4.60
N VAL A 68 3.56 15.40 -4.30
CA VAL A 68 2.29 15.10 -3.62
C VAL A 68 1.16 15.39 -4.59
N PHE A 69 0.36 14.36 -4.86
CA PHE A 69 -0.86 14.47 -5.67
C PHE A 69 -2.10 14.46 -4.79
N ASN A 70 -3.16 15.12 -5.26
CA ASN A 70 -4.51 14.91 -4.78
C ASN A 70 -5.18 13.84 -5.66
N LYS A 71 -5.08 12.57 -5.26
CA LYS A 71 -5.67 11.47 -6.02
C LYS A 71 -7.20 11.58 -6.05
N PRO A 72 -7.85 11.58 -7.21
CA PRO A 72 -9.30 11.54 -7.27
C PRO A 72 -9.87 10.22 -6.73
N ALA A 73 -11.14 10.23 -6.31
CA ALA A 73 -11.89 9.00 -6.07
C ALA A 73 -12.04 8.21 -7.38
N ASN A 74 -12.39 6.92 -7.28
CA ASN A 74 -12.49 5.97 -8.41
C ASN A 74 -11.17 5.65 -9.15
N MET A 75 -10.04 6.21 -8.74
CA MET A 75 -8.74 5.92 -9.32
C MET A 75 -7.98 4.87 -8.51
N ILE A 76 -7.58 3.77 -9.14
CA ILE A 76 -6.70 2.75 -8.54
C ILE A 76 -5.26 3.27 -8.60
N VAL A 77 -4.47 3.02 -7.55
CA VAL A 77 -3.07 3.48 -7.49
C VAL A 77 -2.20 2.73 -8.50
N HIS A 78 -2.33 1.41 -8.62
CA HIS A 78 -1.53 0.60 -9.54
C HIS A 78 -2.35 -0.51 -10.18
N PRO A 79 -1.99 -0.93 -11.41
CA PRO A 79 -2.73 -1.91 -12.16
C PRO A 79 -2.95 -3.22 -11.39
N VAL A 80 -4.14 -3.76 -11.53
CA VAL A 80 -4.56 -5.08 -11.02
C VAL A 80 -5.03 -5.92 -12.20
N LYS A 81 -5.25 -7.24 -12.01
CA LYS A 81 -5.67 -8.13 -13.11
C LYS A 81 -6.93 -7.64 -13.84
N SER A 82 -7.87 -7.06 -13.09
CA SER A 82 -9.15 -6.54 -13.60
C SER A 82 -9.08 -5.13 -14.17
N SER A 83 -7.99 -4.38 -13.96
CA SER A 83 -7.84 -3.01 -14.48
C SER A 83 -6.36 -2.74 -14.74
N GLN A 84 -6.01 -2.59 -16.01
CA GLN A 84 -4.64 -2.34 -16.46
C GLN A 84 -4.41 -0.87 -16.88
N SER A 85 -5.47 -0.07 -16.96
CA SER A 85 -5.50 1.32 -17.40
C SER A 85 -6.21 2.22 -16.39
N GLY A 86 -6.12 3.54 -16.57
CA GLY A 86 -6.77 4.52 -15.71
C GLY A 86 -6.21 4.57 -14.29
N THR A 87 -4.98 4.12 -14.06
CA THR A 87 -4.38 4.07 -12.73
C THR A 87 -3.39 5.21 -12.52
N LEU A 88 -3.12 5.55 -11.27
CA LEU A 88 -2.10 6.54 -10.95
C LEU A 88 -0.73 6.18 -11.57
N VAL A 89 -0.38 4.89 -11.61
CA VAL A 89 0.86 4.43 -12.25
C VAL A 89 0.91 4.76 -13.73
N ASN A 90 -0.21 4.60 -14.47
CA ASN A 90 -0.27 4.97 -15.89
C ASN A 90 0.03 6.47 -16.08
N PHE A 91 -0.55 7.32 -15.23
CA PHE A 91 -0.28 8.75 -15.19
C PHE A 91 1.17 9.07 -14.81
N LEU A 92 1.73 8.41 -13.79
CA LEU A 92 3.12 8.62 -13.38
C LEU A 92 4.10 8.29 -14.50
N VAL A 93 3.86 7.20 -15.24
CA VAL A 93 4.68 6.83 -16.41
C VAL A 93 4.55 7.86 -17.53
N TYR A 94 3.35 8.40 -17.76
CA TYR A 94 3.14 9.49 -18.72
C TYR A 94 3.91 10.75 -18.32
N LYS A 95 3.74 11.21 -17.09
CA LYS A 95 4.28 12.50 -16.62
C LYS A 95 5.79 12.47 -16.39
N TYR A 96 6.31 11.39 -15.81
CA TYR A 96 7.71 11.30 -15.39
C TYR A 96 8.52 10.30 -16.21
N ARG A 97 7.90 9.54 -17.11
CA ARG A 97 8.55 8.49 -17.91
C ARG A 97 9.39 7.57 -17.02
N ASP A 98 10.64 7.34 -17.35
CA ASP A 98 11.54 6.43 -16.63
C ASP A 98 12.37 7.14 -15.53
N THR A 99 12.03 8.38 -15.13
CA THR A 99 12.82 9.15 -14.15
C THR A 99 12.53 8.76 -12.70
N LEU A 100 11.38 8.14 -12.43
CA LEU A 100 11.03 7.75 -11.07
C LEU A 100 11.76 6.46 -10.63
N PRO A 101 12.21 6.37 -9.37
CA PRO A 101 12.86 5.17 -8.87
C PRO A 101 11.88 3.99 -8.82
N ILE A 102 12.33 2.82 -9.24
CA ILE A 102 11.60 1.57 -9.05
C ILE A 102 11.88 1.07 -7.64
N ILE A 103 10.85 1.01 -6.79
CA ILE A 103 10.97 0.73 -5.36
C ILE A 103 10.90 -0.77 -5.07
N ASP A 104 10.10 -1.49 -5.84
CA ASP A 104 10.02 -2.95 -5.79
C ASP A 104 9.89 -3.52 -7.21
N ASP A 105 9.97 -4.85 -7.31
CA ASP A 105 9.89 -5.58 -8.58
C ASP A 105 8.52 -5.47 -9.29
N ARG A 106 7.56 -4.75 -8.72
CA ARG A 106 6.19 -4.71 -9.23
C ARG A 106 5.89 -3.52 -10.12
N LEU A 107 6.92 -2.91 -10.70
CA LEU A 107 6.74 -1.72 -11.55
C LEU A 107 5.92 -0.62 -10.85
N ARG A 108 6.39 -0.22 -9.68
CA ARG A 108 5.78 0.85 -8.88
C ARG A 108 6.70 2.07 -8.85
N PRO A 109 6.69 2.88 -9.90
CA PRO A 109 7.58 4.03 -9.98
C PRO A 109 7.24 5.03 -8.86
N GLY A 110 8.19 5.23 -7.94
CA GLY A 110 8.09 6.19 -6.84
C GLY A 110 7.02 5.93 -5.77
N ILE A 111 6.20 4.88 -5.89
CA ILE A 111 5.07 4.61 -4.99
C ILE A 111 5.54 3.94 -3.72
N ILE A 112 5.37 4.61 -2.59
CA ILE A 112 5.77 4.16 -1.25
C ILE A 112 4.58 3.76 -0.37
N HIS A 113 3.39 4.26 -0.65
CA HIS A 113 2.14 3.92 0.02
C HIS A 113 0.98 3.94 -0.97
N ARG A 114 -0.22 3.62 -0.51
CA ARG A 114 -1.40 3.63 -1.37
C ARG A 114 -2.62 4.17 -0.65
N LEU A 115 -3.55 4.69 -1.43
CA LEU A 115 -4.95 4.91 -1.09
C LEU A 115 -5.81 3.87 -1.81
N ASP A 116 -6.97 3.54 -1.27
CA ASP A 116 -7.93 2.68 -1.94
C ASP A 116 -8.58 3.39 -3.14
N LYS A 117 -9.23 2.64 -4.01
CA LYS A 117 -9.82 3.14 -5.26
C LYS A 117 -10.71 4.36 -5.00
N ASP A 118 -11.65 4.21 -4.09
CA ASP A 118 -12.69 5.21 -3.84
C ASP A 118 -12.29 6.27 -2.81
N THR A 119 -11.11 6.12 -2.20
CA THR A 119 -10.52 7.12 -1.31
C THR A 119 -9.80 8.18 -2.13
N SER A 120 -10.26 9.42 -2.04
CA SER A 120 -9.55 10.60 -2.58
C SER A 120 -8.54 11.15 -1.56
N GLY A 121 -7.65 12.02 -2.01
CA GLY A 121 -6.75 12.77 -1.15
C GLY A 121 -5.27 12.58 -1.43
N LEU A 122 -4.44 12.98 -0.47
CA LEU A 122 -3.01 13.13 -0.67
C LEU A 122 -2.28 11.80 -0.80
N ILE A 123 -1.49 11.68 -1.87
CA ILE A 123 -0.57 10.57 -2.07
C ILE A 123 0.82 11.10 -2.40
N VAL A 124 1.83 10.61 -1.68
CA VAL A 124 3.22 11.03 -1.83
C VAL A 124 3.95 10.05 -2.73
N ILE A 125 4.64 10.58 -3.72
CA ILE A 125 5.47 9.82 -4.67
C ILE A 125 6.90 10.30 -4.54
N ALA A 126 7.83 9.37 -4.36
CA ALA A 126 9.25 9.68 -4.31
C ALA A 126 9.82 9.84 -5.72
N LYS A 127 10.57 10.92 -5.96
CA LYS A 127 11.26 11.18 -7.23
C LYS A 127 12.69 10.65 -7.22
N THR A 128 13.26 10.37 -6.05
CA THR A 128 14.61 9.82 -5.88
C THR A 128 14.61 8.57 -5.00
N ALA A 129 15.57 7.68 -5.22
CA ALA A 129 15.72 6.47 -4.40
C ALA A 129 16.03 6.78 -2.92
N SER A 130 16.80 7.86 -2.65
CA SER A 130 17.10 8.31 -1.29
C SER A 130 15.83 8.73 -0.56
N CYS A 131 14.99 9.57 -1.21
CA CYS A 131 13.71 9.99 -0.66
C CYS A 131 12.77 8.80 -0.43
N ALA A 132 12.70 7.86 -1.39
CA ALA A 132 11.89 6.64 -1.24
C ALA A 132 12.28 5.86 0.02
N ASN A 133 13.57 5.61 0.23
CA ASN A 133 14.06 4.87 1.40
C ASN A 133 13.74 5.60 2.71
N ALA A 134 13.93 6.92 2.76
CA ALA A 134 13.61 7.73 3.93
C ALA A 134 12.11 7.69 4.26
N LEU A 135 11.24 7.88 3.26
CA LEU A 135 9.80 7.83 3.44
C LEU A 135 9.32 6.43 3.84
N ILE A 136 9.85 5.37 3.23
CA ILE A 136 9.53 3.98 3.62
C ILE A 136 9.88 3.73 5.10
N ALA A 137 11.02 4.25 5.57
CA ALA A 137 11.43 4.15 6.97
C ALA A 137 10.42 4.85 7.88
N GLN A 138 10.01 6.10 7.57
CA GLN A 138 9.03 6.86 8.33
C GLN A 138 7.64 6.20 8.33
N PHE A 139 7.19 5.63 7.21
CA PHE A 139 5.95 4.85 7.18
C PHE A 139 6.03 3.59 8.05
N LYS A 140 7.19 2.93 8.05
CA LYS A 140 7.43 1.72 8.84
C LYS A 140 7.50 2.01 10.34
N SER A 141 8.16 3.10 10.75
CA SER A 141 8.23 3.57 12.14
C SER A 141 6.94 4.24 12.63
N ARG A 142 5.95 4.44 11.74
CA ARG A 142 4.69 5.14 12.02
C ARG A 142 4.85 6.61 12.41
N GLU A 143 5.90 7.26 11.97
CA GLU A 143 6.12 8.69 12.15
C GLU A 143 5.20 9.54 11.27
N VAL A 144 4.80 9.00 10.11
CA VAL A 144 3.87 9.69 9.20
C VAL A 144 2.48 9.75 9.82
N LYS A 145 2.03 10.95 10.16
CA LYS A 145 0.67 11.20 10.64
C LYS A 145 -0.29 11.25 9.44
N LYS A 146 -1.37 10.50 9.53
CA LYS A 146 -2.40 10.42 8.48
C LYS A 146 -3.74 10.76 9.07
N SER A 147 -4.45 11.70 8.43
CA SER A 147 -5.82 12.06 8.79
C SER A 147 -6.74 11.86 7.59
N TYR A 148 -7.93 11.36 7.86
CA TYR A 148 -8.97 11.12 6.86
C TYR A 148 -10.26 11.75 7.32
N LEU A 149 -11.07 12.20 6.37
CA LEU A 149 -12.45 12.59 6.62
C LEU A 149 -13.35 11.49 6.04
N ALA A 150 -14.29 11.01 6.86
CA ALA A 150 -15.23 9.97 6.45
C ALA A 150 -16.66 10.35 6.82
N LEU A 151 -17.59 10.10 5.93
CA LEU A 151 -19.01 10.16 6.22
C LEU A 151 -19.48 8.74 6.60
N CYS A 152 -20.08 8.63 7.78
CA CYS A 152 -20.54 7.36 8.32
C CYS A 152 -22.02 7.39 8.63
N ILE A 153 -22.70 6.25 8.52
CA ILE A 153 -24.09 6.09 8.93
C ILE A 153 -24.13 5.81 10.44
N GLY A 154 -25.03 6.50 11.14
CA GLY A 154 -25.24 6.36 12.58
C GLY A 154 -24.45 7.38 13.39
N ASN A 155 -24.86 7.53 14.66
CA ASN A 155 -24.23 8.43 15.61
C ASN A 155 -23.44 7.61 16.64
N PRO A 156 -22.11 7.60 16.59
CA PRO A 156 -21.31 6.85 17.55
C PRO A 156 -21.42 7.39 18.97
N VAL A 157 -21.75 8.67 19.16
CA VAL A 157 -21.91 9.28 20.51
C VAL A 157 -23.15 8.73 21.21
N GLU A 158 -24.29 8.60 20.52
CA GLU A 158 -25.51 8.02 21.07
C GLU A 158 -25.38 6.53 21.39
N ASN A 159 -24.52 5.84 20.66
CA ASN A 159 -24.29 4.40 20.82
C ASN A 159 -22.98 4.08 21.56
N LEU A 160 -22.40 5.05 22.25
CA LEU A 160 -21.08 4.94 22.83
C LEU A 160 -20.93 3.70 23.72
N ASN A 161 -21.90 3.46 24.63
CA ASN A 161 -21.88 2.30 25.53
C ASN A 161 -21.90 0.96 24.78
N LYS A 162 -22.55 0.88 23.61
CA LYS A 162 -22.55 -0.32 22.76
C LYS A 162 -21.24 -0.51 21.99
N ILE A 163 -20.52 0.58 21.78
CA ILE A 163 -19.28 0.58 21.03
C ILE A 163 -18.10 0.26 21.94
N ILE A 164 -17.99 0.93 23.10
CA ILE A 164 -16.86 0.74 24.02
C ILE A 164 -16.85 -0.61 24.74
N CYS A 165 -17.98 -1.30 24.81
CA CYS A 165 -18.00 -2.67 25.35
C CYS A 165 -17.39 -3.71 24.39
N LYS A 166 -17.09 -3.35 23.14
CA LYS A 166 -16.41 -4.23 22.19
C LYS A 166 -14.92 -4.31 22.47
N GLN A 167 -14.37 -5.50 22.41
CA GLN A 167 -12.95 -5.72 22.60
C GLN A 167 -12.09 -4.83 21.71
N GLY A 168 -11.12 -4.14 22.29
CA GLY A 168 -10.17 -3.29 21.56
C GLY A 168 -10.69 -1.89 21.22
N VAL A 169 -11.83 -1.50 21.77
CA VAL A 169 -12.38 -0.13 21.63
C VAL A 169 -12.27 0.60 22.95
N THR A 170 -11.71 1.79 22.95
CA THR A 170 -11.49 2.63 24.14
C THR A 170 -11.85 4.07 23.83
N MET A 171 -12.54 4.75 24.74
CA MET A 171 -12.70 6.19 24.70
C MET A 171 -11.52 6.85 25.39
N LEU A 172 -10.90 7.82 24.74
CA LEU A 172 -9.78 8.58 25.27
C LEU A 172 -10.27 9.83 26.03
N GLU A 173 -9.39 10.43 26.82
CA GLU A 173 -9.69 11.62 27.63
C GLU A 173 -10.15 12.83 26.79
N ASP A 174 -9.67 12.93 25.53
CA ASP A 174 -10.06 13.98 24.59
C ASP A 174 -11.42 13.72 23.90
N GLY A 175 -12.14 12.67 24.31
CA GLY A 175 -13.42 12.27 23.73
C GLY A 175 -13.31 11.52 22.41
N SER A 176 -12.12 11.27 21.90
CA SER A 176 -11.93 10.44 20.71
C SER A 176 -12.06 8.94 21.05
N ILE A 177 -12.40 8.15 20.04
CA ILE A 177 -12.53 6.69 20.15
C ILE A 177 -11.32 6.05 19.49
N GLU A 178 -10.56 5.28 20.24
CA GLU A 178 -9.49 4.47 19.72
C GLU A 178 -9.97 3.03 19.50
N VAL A 179 -9.70 2.49 18.29
CA VAL A 179 -9.94 1.09 17.95
C VAL A 179 -8.59 0.43 17.70
N LYS A 180 -8.25 -0.53 18.54
CA LYS A 180 -7.01 -1.32 18.49
C LYS A 180 -7.34 -2.78 18.27
N THR A 181 -7.14 -3.28 17.07
CA THR A 181 -7.48 -4.65 16.68
C THR A 181 -6.40 -5.28 15.84
N TYR A 182 -6.48 -6.61 15.67
CA TYR A 182 -5.68 -7.31 14.68
C TYR A 182 -6.49 -7.51 13.41
N ILE A 183 -5.88 -7.27 12.25
CA ILE A 183 -6.51 -7.43 10.94
C ILE A 183 -5.73 -8.47 10.15
N ARG A 184 -6.44 -9.45 9.63
CA ARG A 184 -5.90 -10.50 8.76
C ARG A 184 -6.75 -10.69 7.50
N ARG A 185 -6.22 -11.40 6.52
CA ARG A 185 -7.05 -11.85 5.40
C ARG A 185 -7.98 -12.95 5.87
N SER A 186 -9.24 -12.88 5.43
CA SER A 186 -10.21 -13.92 5.72
C SER A 186 -9.74 -15.27 5.19
N SER A 187 -9.97 -16.30 5.96
CA SER A 187 -9.69 -17.70 5.57
C SER A 187 -10.68 -18.22 4.52
N ILE A 188 -11.88 -17.66 4.49
CA ILE A 188 -12.97 -18.06 3.59
C ILE A 188 -12.85 -17.30 2.26
N ASN A 189 -12.68 -15.98 2.31
CA ASN A 189 -12.53 -15.14 1.12
C ASN A 189 -11.28 -14.26 1.25
N ARG A 190 -10.22 -14.60 0.50
CA ARG A 190 -8.94 -13.91 0.55
C ARG A 190 -8.97 -12.45 0.03
N GLU A 191 -10.05 -12.02 -0.58
CA GLU A 191 -10.22 -10.62 -1.00
C GLU A 191 -10.68 -9.73 0.16
N ILE A 192 -11.25 -10.32 1.21
CA ILE A 192 -11.78 -9.62 2.38
C ILE A 192 -10.76 -9.63 3.51
N MET A 193 -10.67 -8.50 4.21
CA MET A 193 -9.97 -8.38 5.49
C MET A 193 -10.96 -8.56 6.62
N GLU A 194 -10.56 -9.30 7.66
CA GLU A 194 -11.37 -9.54 8.85
C GLU A 194 -10.64 -9.13 10.13
N VAL A 195 -11.40 -8.74 11.12
CA VAL A 195 -10.89 -8.49 12.47
C VAL A 195 -10.64 -9.82 13.17
N SER A 196 -9.50 -9.95 13.83
CA SER A 196 -9.11 -11.10 14.62
C SER A 196 -8.76 -10.67 16.04
N GLY A 197 -8.96 -11.55 17.02
CA GLY A 197 -8.64 -11.26 18.42
C GLY A 197 -7.13 -11.13 18.67
N ASP A 198 -6.32 -11.98 18.02
CA ASP A 198 -4.89 -12.12 18.32
C ASP A 198 -4.00 -12.39 17.09
N GLN A 199 -4.59 -12.66 15.93
CA GLN A 199 -3.85 -13.03 14.73
C GLN A 199 -3.88 -11.92 13.66
N GLY A 200 -2.75 -11.72 12.99
CA GLY A 200 -2.66 -10.76 11.91
C GLY A 200 -1.76 -9.58 12.24
N LYS A 201 -2.04 -8.43 11.63
CA LYS A 201 -1.30 -7.19 11.85
C LYS A 201 -2.08 -6.28 12.79
N LEU A 202 -1.43 -5.79 13.84
CA LEU A 202 -2.00 -4.79 14.72
C LEU A 202 -2.34 -3.51 13.93
N ALA A 203 -3.62 -3.13 13.96
CA ALA A 203 -4.15 -1.89 13.41
C ALA A 203 -4.67 -1.02 14.55
N ILE A 204 -4.32 0.24 14.52
CA ILE A 204 -4.78 1.25 15.47
C ILE A 204 -5.38 2.38 14.66
N SER A 205 -6.63 2.72 14.93
CA SER A 205 -7.33 3.85 14.33
C SER A 205 -7.97 4.69 15.41
N ARG A 206 -7.88 6.01 15.30
CA ARG A 206 -8.51 6.95 16.22
C ARG A 206 -9.55 7.75 15.46
N PHE A 207 -10.72 7.89 16.03
CA PHE A 207 -11.87 8.58 15.44
C PHE A 207 -12.34 9.70 16.35
N SER A 208 -12.63 10.85 15.77
CA SER A 208 -13.33 11.95 16.42
C SER A 208 -14.51 12.39 15.57
N VAL A 209 -15.66 12.57 16.19
CA VAL A 209 -16.86 13.08 15.51
C VAL A 209 -16.69 14.59 15.31
N ARG A 210 -16.77 15.04 14.05
CA ARG A 210 -16.69 16.48 13.73
C ARG A 210 -18.06 17.12 13.68
N THR A 211 -19.01 16.45 13.02
CA THR A 211 -20.35 17.00 12.77
C THR A 211 -21.35 15.85 12.67
N ILE A 212 -22.54 16.05 13.23
CA ILE A 212 -23.66 15.12 13.12
C ILE A 212 -24.71 15.78 12.24
N TYR A 213 -25.11 15.10 11.17
CA TYR A 213 -26.20 15.53 10.29
C TYR A 213 -27.44 14.74 10.61
N VAL A 214 -28.56 15.42 10.87
CA VAL A 214 -29.86 14.80 11.06
C VAL A 214 -30.60 14.88 9.72
N LEU A 215 -30.82 13.74 9.09
CA LEU A 215 -31.64 13.66 7.88
C LEU A 215 -33.11 13.66 8.28
N GLY A 216 -33.91 14.55 7.68
CA GLY A 216 -35.36 14.59 7.91
C GLY A 216 -36.03 13.28 7.51
N LYS A 217 -37.22 13.00 8.06
CA LYS A 217 -37.96 11.73 7.96
C LYS A 217 -38.29 11.24 6.55
N TYR A 218 -37.95 11.96 5.48
CA TYR A 218 -38.41 11.70 4.10
C TYR A 218 -37.34 11.40 3.07
N GLN A 219 -36.07 11.24 3.48
CA GLN A 219 -35.04 10.82 2.53
C GLN A 219 -34.59 9.38 2.84
N LYS A 220 -35.29 8.42 2.20
CA LYS A 220 -34.67 7.12 1.93
C LYS A 220 -33.65 7.36 0.81
N LEU A 221 -32.38 7.22 1.14
CA LEU A 221 -31.31 7.05 0.15
C LEU A 221 -31.37 5.66 -0.44
#